data_2e7b312289e61e885f1714450977dc9f
#
_entry.id   2e7b312289e61e885f1714450977dc9f
#
_cell.length_a   1.000
_cell.length_b   1.000
_cell.length_c   1.000
_cell.angle_alpha   90.00
_cell.angle_beta   90.00
_cell.angle_gamma   90.00
#
_symmetry.space_group_name_H-M   'P 1'
#
loop_
_entity.id
_entity.type
_entity.pdbx_description
1 polymer ?
#
loop_
_entity_poly.entity_id
_entity_poly.type
_entity_poly.pdbx_seq_one_letter_code
_entity_poly.pdbx_strand_id
1 'polypeptide(L)'
;MPKVFLTCGKICSGKSTYANKLRTENNAVLLSVDEIMLALFGRDAGENHDTYVERAEKYLYEKSVEIIETGINVVLDWGFWTKAERDAAKEFYRSRGIACEFHYIDIDDETWRKNLEKRNAEIRSGKVNAYYVDEGLAKKFGVIFEKPDKSEMDIWYINDWK
;
A
#
# COMPACT_ATOMS: atom_id res chain seq x y z
N MET A 1 10.45 -4.25 -20.72
CA MET A 1 10.27 -2.84 -20.28
C MET A 1 9.94 -2.81 -18.79
N PRO A 2 10.54 -1.92 -18.01
CA PRO A 2 10.21 -1.79 -16.62
C PRO A 2 8.77 -1.30 -16.43
N LYS A 3 8.16 -1.69 -15.33
CA LYS A 3 6.79 -1.29 -14.99
C LYS A 3 6.62 -1.04 -13.50
N VAL A 4 5.52 -0.38 -13.16
CA VAL A 4 5.12 -0.09 -11.79
C VAL A 4 4.03 -1.06 -11.37
N PHE A 5 4.24 -1.73 -10.24
CA PHE A 5 3.23 -2.55 -9.57
C PHE A 5 2.60 -1.73 -8.44
N LEU A 6 1.30 -1.65 -8.40
CA LEU A 6 0.56 -0.92 -7.37
C LEU A 6 -0.25 -1.93 -6.56
N THR A 7 -0.03 -1.96 -5.26
CA THR A 7 -0.77 -2.86 -4.37
C THR A 7 -1.96 -2.14 -3.76
N CYS A 8 -3.14 -2.70 -3.90
CA CYS A 8 -4.38 -2.16 -3.38
C CYS A 8 -4.97 -3.10 -2.33
N GLY A 9 -5.40 -2.57 -1.22
CA GLY A 9 -6.02 -3.36 -0.17
C GLY A 9 -6.19 -2.58 1.11
N LYS A 10 -7.10 -3.05 1.95
CA LYS A 10 -7.31 -2.46 3.27
C LYS A 10 -6.14 -2.78 4.21
N ILE A 11 -6.04 -2.00 5.28
CA ILE A 11 -5.01 -2.22 6.29
C ILE A 11 -5.06 -3.67 6.82
N CYS A 12 -3.90 -4.25 7.09
CA CYS A 12 -3.76 -5.64 7.57
C CYS A 12 -4.32 -6.72 6.62
N SER A 13 -4.45 -6.42 5.35
CA SER A 13 -4.87 -7.40 4.32
C SER A 13 -3.74 -8.34 3.87
N GLY A 14 -2.51 -8.13 4.33
CA GLY A 14 -1.32 -8.84 3.83
C GLY A 14 -0.65 -8.12 2.65
N LYS A 15 -1.05 -6.90 2.39
CA LYS A 15 -0.57 -6.08 1.27
C LYS A 15 0.96 -5.91 1.27
N SER A 16 1.56 -5.58 2.41
CA SER A 16 3.02 -5.36 2.50
C SER A 16 3.81 -6.64 2.31
N THR A 17 3.33 -7.78 2.79
CA THR A 17 3.93 -9.08 2.53
C THR A 17 3.89 -9.42 1.04
N TYR A 18 2.76 -9.18 0.40
CA TYR A 18 2.58 -9.36 -1.04
C TYR A 18 3.49 -8.42 -1.84
N ALA A 19 3.57 -7.15 -1.46
CA ALA A 19 4.44 -6.15 -2.09
C ALA A 19 5.92 -6.56 -2.03
N ASN A 20 6.39 -7.08 -0.90
CA ASN A 20 7.75 -7.61 -0.75
C ASN A 20 8.01 -8.83 -1.66
N LYS A 21 7.02 -9.70 -1.82
CA LYS A 21 7.09 -10.80 -2.76
C LYS A 21 7.24 -10.30 -4.21
N LEU A 22 6.38 -9.36 -4.62
CA LEU A 22 6.49 -8.71 -5.94
C LEU A 22 7.85 -8.09 -6.16
N ARG A 23 8.38 -7.36 -5.16
CA ARG A 23 9.70 -6.75 -5.22
C ARG A 23 10.78 -7.76 -5.52
N THR A 24 10.78 -8.87 -4.82
CA THR A 24 11.81 -9.92 -4.97
C THR A 24 11.70 -10.64 -6.30
N GLU A 25 10.49 -11.05 -6.68
CA GLU A 25 10.23 -11.80 -7.91
C GLU A 25 10.46 -10.99 -9.18
N ASN A 26 10.28 -9.67 -9.11
CA ASN A 26 10.39 -8.78 -10.27
C ASN A 26 11.64 -7.90 -10.26
N ASN A 27 12.56 -8.11 -9.34
CA ASN A 27 13.77 -7.29 -9.19
C ASN A 27 13.43 -5.80 -9.16
N ALA A 28 12.54 -5.43 -8.24
CA ALA A 28 11.97 -4.09 -8.13
C ALA A 28 12.45 -3.34 -6.88
N VAL A 29 12.36 -2.02 -6.92
CA VAL A 29 12.49 -1.16 -5.75
C VAL A 29 11.10 -0.97 -5.13
N LEU A 30 10.99 -1.23 -3.83
CA LEU A 30 9.74 -1.01 -3.08
C LEU A 30 9.74 0.41 -2.51
N LEU A 31 8.68 1.15 -2.77
CA LEU A 31 8.42 2.48 -2.23
C LEU A 31 7.17 2.41 -1.35
N SER A 32 7.32 2.78 -0.08
CA SER A 32 6.24 2.72 0.91
C SER A 32 6.11 4.05 1.65
N VAL A 33 4.91 4.61 1.66
CA VAL A 33 4.60 5.82 2.43
C VAL A 33 4.73 5.55 3.93
N ASP A 34 4.22 4.43 4.41
CA ASP A 34 4.32 4.06 5.83
C ASP A 34 5.77 3.91 6.29
N GLU A 35 6.63 3.34 5.47
CA GLU A 35 8.05 3.20 5.75
C GLU A 35 8.72 4.57 5.94
N ILE A 36 8.45 5.52 5.06
CA ILE A 36 8.97 6.89 5.16
C ILE A 36 8.43 7.59 6.41
N MET A 37 7.13 7.50 6.64
CA MET A 37 6.51 8.14 7.79
C MET A 37 7.06 7.61 9.11
N LEU A 38 7.23 6.29 9.23
CA LEU A 38 7.84 5.66 10.40
C LEU A 38 9.31 6.07 10.58
N ALA A 39 10.07 6.14 9.50
CA ALA A 39 11.48 6.51 9.53
C ALA A 39 11.69 7.98 9.97
N LEU A 40 10.83 8.89 9.52
CA LEU A 40 10.96 10.32 9.82
C LEU A 40 10.33 10.74 11.15
N PHE A 41 9.19 10.17 11.50
CA PHE A 41 8.35 10.66 12.62
C PHE A 41 8.09 9.60 13.69
N GLY A 42 8.54 8.37 13.50
CA GLY A 42 8.16 7.28 14.38
C GLY A 42 6.66 6.95 14.27
N ARG A 43 6.03 6.61 15.40
CA ARG A 43 4.62 6.19 15.40
C ARG A 43 3.61 7.34 15.41
N ASP A 44 4.07 8.56 15.61
CA ASP A 44 3.21 9.74 15.71
C ASP A 44 3.84 10.93 14.98
N ALA A 45 3.23 11.30 13.86
CA ALA A 45 3.62 12.48 13.07
C ALA A 45 2.90 13.76 13.50
N GLY A 46 2.02 13.69 14.51
CA GLY A 46 1.27 14.82 15.04
C GLY A 46 0.12 15.28 14.14
N GLU A 47 -0.29 16.54 14.30
CA GLU A 47 -1.45 17.13 13.63
C GLU A 47 -1.28 17.23 12.10
N ASN A 48 -0.05 17.27 11.60
CA ASN A 48 0.25 17.41 10.19
C ASN A 48 0.41 16.05 9.46
N HIS A 49 0.02 14.95 10.09
CA HIS A 49 0.16 13.61 9.54
C HIS A 49 -0.34 13.49 8.10
N ASP A 50 -1.56 13.90 7.84
CA ASP A 50 -2.18 13.78 6.50
C ASP A 50 -1.43 14.62 5.45
N THR A 51 -0.97 15.81 5.83
CA THR A 51 -0.15 16.66 4.96
C THR A 51 1.17 16.02 4.62
N TYR A 52 1.82 15.38 5.59
CA TYR A 52 3.08 14.68 5.34
C TYR A 52 2.90 13.43 4.48
N VAL A 53 1.82 12.69 4.70
CA VAL A 53 1.46 11.53 3.85
C VAL A 53 1.27 11.98 2.39
N GLU A 54 0.49 13.02 2.15
CA GLU A 54 0.26 13.56 0.81
C GLU A 54 1.57 13.99 0.12
N ARG A 55 2.43 14.69 0.85
CA ARG A 55 3.75 15.09 0.35
C ARG A 55 4.66 13.90 0.06
N ALA A 56 4.66 12.88 0.91
CA ALA A 56 5.40 11.66 0.71
C ALA A 56 4.92 10.89 -0.52
N GLU A 57 3.61 10.76 -0.70
CA GLU A 57 3.03 10.15 -1.90
C GLU A 57 3.48 10.86 -3.17
N LYS A 58 3.35 12.18 -3.20
CA LYS A 58 3.77 13.00 -4.35
C LYS A 58 5.26 12.81 -4.67
N TYR A 59 6.11 12.84 -3.65
CA TYR A 59 7.55 12.61 -3.81
C TYR A 59 7.83 11.21 -4.36
N LEU A 60 7.15 10.19 -3.84
CA LEU A 60 7.36 8.81 -4.27
C LEU A 60 6.85 8.55 -5.70
N TYR A 61 5.77 9.20 -6.13
CA TYR A 61 5.34 9.14 -7.52
C TYR A 61 6.44 9.64 -8.47
N GLU A 62 7.00 10.82 -8.20
CA GLU A 62 8.07 11.37 -9.03
C GLU A 62 9.34 10.49 -8.94
N LYS A 63 9.68 9.99 -7.76
CA LYS A 63 10.83 9.09 -7.58
C LYS A 63 10.66 7.77 -8.33
N SER A 64 9.44 7.24 -8.40
CA SER A 64 9.16 6.03 -9.17
C SER A 64 9.46 6.21 -10.65
N VAL A 65 9.18 7.38 -11.21
CA VAL A 65 9.49 7.69 -12.62
C VAL A 65 10.99 7.66 -12.85
N GLU A 66 11.79 8.30 -11.99
CA GLU A 66 13.25 8.28 -12.09
C GLU A 66 13.80 6.84 -12.06
N ILE A 67 13.26 6.00 -11.17
CA ILE A 67 13.69 4.60 -11.07
C ILE A 67 13.34 3.82 -12.34
N ILE A 68 12.13 3.99 -12.85
CA ILE A 68 11.68 3.35 -14.10
C ILE A 68 12.60 3.74 -15.28
N GLU A 69 13.00 5.00 -15.35
CA GLU A 69 13.91 5.50 -16.39
C GLU A 69 15.29 4.83 -16.36
N THR A 70 15.70 4.30 -15.20
CA THR A 70 16.93 3.51 -15.09
C THR A 70 16.79 2.05 -15.52
N GLY A 71 15.59 1.63 -15.91
CA GLY A 71 15.31 0.25 -16.31
C GLY A 71 14.90 -0.69 -15.16
N ILE A 72 14.64 -0.15 -13.98
CA ILE A 72 14.27 -0.92 -12.79
C ILE A 72 12.77 -0.87 -12.54
N ASN A 73 12.18 -2.00 -12.20
CA ASN A 73 10.77 -2.08 -11.79
C ASN A 73 10.55 -1.42 -10.42
N VAL A 74 9.32 -0.94 -10.19
CA VAL A 74 8.93 -0.33 -8.91
C VAL A 74 7.68 -0.99 -8.37
N VAL A 75 7.63 -1.19 -7.06
CA VAL A 75 6.41 -1.56 -6.33
C VAL A 75 6.00 -0.38 -5.44
N LEU A 76 4.78 0.12 -5.60
CA LEU A 76 4.19 1.11 -4.71
C LEU A 76 3.33 0.40 -3.67
N ASP A 77 3.76 0.49 -2.41
CA ASP A 77 3.07 -0.14 -1.28
C ASP A 77 2.34 0.89 -0.43
N TRP A 78 1.14 1.27 -0.87
CA TRP A 78 0.15 1.94 -0.05
C TRP A 78 -1.28 1.55 -0.48
N GLY A 79 -2.28 1.99 0.27
CA GLY A 79 -3.60 1.34 0.22
C GLY A 79 -4.40 1.54 -1.05
N PHE A 80 -4.26 2.68 -1.73
CA PHE A 80 -5.13 3.06 -2.87
C PHE A 80 -6.62 2.84 -2.53
N TRP A 81 -7.08 3.46 -1.44
CA TRP A 81 -8.35 3.14 -0.79
C TRP A 81 -9.57 3.59 -1.57
N THR A 82 -9.46 4.68 -2.31
CA THR A 82 -10.58 5.20 -3.08
C THR A 82 -10.41 4.95 -4.57
N LYS A 83 -11.52 4.87 -5.29
CA LYS A 83 -11.49 4.77 -6.75
C LYS A 83 -10.79 5.98 -7.38
N ALA A 84 -10.98 7.18 -6.82
CA ALA A 84 -10.34 8.40 -7.29
C ALA A 84 -8.81 8.32 -7.20
N GLU A 85 -8.26 7.79 -6.11
CA GLU A 85 -6.81 7.57 -5.95
C GLU A 85 -6.28 6.57 -6.99
N ARG A 86 -7.00 5.48 -7.22
CA ARG A 86 -6.62 4.46 -8.21
C ARG A 86 -6.64 5.00 -9.63
N ASP A 87 -7.69 5.73 -9.98
CA ASP A 87 -7.81 6.35 -11.31
C ASP A 87 -6.73 7.41 -11.53
N ALA A 88 -6.43 8.22 -10.52
CA ALA A 88 -5.35 9.22 -10.57
C ALA A 88 -3.98 8.56 -10.77
N ALA A 89 -3.71 7.45 -10.10
CA ALA A 89 -2.46 6.70 -10.26
C ALA A 89 -2.31 6.13 -11.68
N LYS A 90 -3.36 5.54 -12.21
CA LYS A 90 -3.39 5.04 -13.60
C LYS A 90 -3.11 6.15 -14.59
N GLU A 91 -3.77 7.29 -14.44
CA GLU A 91 -3.59 8.45 -15.33
C GLU A 91 -2.18 9.03 -15.22
N PHE A 92 -1.62 9.07 -14.03
CA PHE A 92 -0.25 9.57 -13.79
C PHE A 92 0.77 8.77 -14.62
N TYR A 93 0.70 7.45 -14.60
CA TYR A 93 1.62 6.60 -15.36
C TYR A 93 1.29 6.53 -16.84
N ARG A 94 0.00 6.43 -17.19
CA ARG A 94 -0.46 6.40 -18.57
C ARG A 94 -0.02 7.64 -19.36
N SER A 95 -0.17 8.82 -18.78
CA SER A 95 0.22 10.09 -19.42
C SER A 95 1.73 10.19 -19.65
N ARG A 96 2.52 9.39 -18.96
CA ARG A 96 3.98 9.32 -19.11
C ARG A 96 4.46 8.12 -19.94
N GLY A 97 3.54 7.34 -20.50
CA GLY A 97 3.87 6.14 -21.25
C GLY A 97 4.50 5.03 -20.44
N ILE A 98 4.27 5.02 -19.12
CA ILE A 98 4.80 4.02 -18.19
C ILE A 98 3.74 2.95 -17.96
N ALA A 99 4.11 1.67 -18.16
CA ALA A 99 3.24 0.55 -17.85
C ALA A 99 3.04 0.41 -16.35
N CYS A 100 1.79 0.27 -15.91
CA CYS A 100 1.46 0.01 -14.52
C CYS A 100 0.47 -1.16 -14.40
N GLU A 101 0.57 -1.88 -13.28
CA GLU A 101 -0.22 -3.07 -13.02
C GLU A 101 -0.76 -3.01 -11.58
N PHE A 102 -2.09 -3.02 -11.44
CA PHE A 102 -2.76 -3.01 -10.15
C PHE A 102 -3.03 -4.42 -9.65
N HIS A 103 -2.58 -4.69 -8.43
CA HIS A 103 -2.82 -5.93 -7.69
C HIS A 103 -3.70 -5.64 -6.49
N TYR A 104 -4.87 -6.25 -6.43
CA TYR A 104 -5.74 -6.17 -5.27
C TYR A 104 -5.56 -7.39 -4.37
N ILE A 105 -5.32 -7.14 -3.10
CA ILE A 105 -5.20 -8.17 -2.07
C ILE A 105 -6.53 -8.25 -1.33
N ASP A 106 -7.33 -9.25 -1.70
CA ASP A 106 -8.64 -9.51 -1.11
C ASP A 106 -8.49 -10.41 0.11
N ILE A 107 -9.20 -10.09 1.17
CA ILE A 107 -9.20 -10.84 2.43
C ILE A 107 -10.62 -10.84 3.01
N ASP A 108 -11.07 -11.98 3.51
CA ASP A 108 -12.36 -12.05 4.19
C ASP A 108 -12.31 -11.37 5.57
N ASP A 109 -13.47 -10.97 6.07
CA ASP A 109 -13.57 -10.19 7.31
C ASP A 109 -13.08 -10.95 8.55
N GLU A 110 -13.28 -12.25 8.60
CA GLU A 110 -12.84 -13.07 9.74
C GLU A 110 -11.31 -13.15 9.80
N THR A 111 -10.68 -13.47 8.67
CA THR A 111 -9.22 -13.52 8.53
C THR A 111 -8.61 -12.14 8.79
N TRP A 112 -9.25 -11.09 8.28
CA TRP A 112 -8.81 -9.72 8.50
C TRP A 112 -8.80 -9.34 9.98
N ARG A 113 -9.87 -9.65 10.72
CA ARG A 113 -9.94 -9.39 12.17
C ARG A 113 -8.85 -10.13 12.94
N LYS A 114 -8.62 -11.40 12.64
CA LYS A 114 -7.54 -12.19 13.24
C LYS A 114 -6.17 -11.58 12.98
N ASN A 115 -5.91 -11.15 11.75
CA ASN A 115 -4.66 -10.50 11.39
C ASN A 115 -4.47 -9.16 12.10
N LEU A 116 -5.55 -8.38 12.25
CA LEU A 116 -5.53 -7.12 12.96
C LEU A 116 -5.20 -7.30 14.45
N GLU A 117 -5.83 -8.27 15.11
CA GLU A 117 -5.56 -8.61 16.51
C GLU A 117 -4.11 -9.07 16.70
N LYS A 118 -3.64 -9.96 15.84
CA LYS A 118 -2.25 -10.46 15.87
C LYS A 118 -1.25 -9.33 15.69
N ARG A 119 -1.44 -8.48 14.71
CA ARG A 119 -0.58 -7.31 14.45
C ARG A 119 -0.53 -6.38 15.64
N ASN A 120 -1.68 -6.06 16.23
CA ASN A 120 -1.74 -5.19 17.40
C ASN A 120 -1.01 -5.78 18.61
N ALA A 121 -1.11 -7.10 18.82
CA ALA A 121 -0.37 -7.81 19.86
C ALA A 121 1.15 -7.75 19.61
N GLU A 122 1.59 -7.95 18.38
CA GLU A 122 3.00 -7.85 17.98
C GLU A 122 3.56 -6.44 18.15
N ILE A 123 2.77 -5.42 17.87
CA ILE A 123 3.15 -4.00 18.10
C ILE A 123 3.29 -3.73 19.60
N ARG A 124 2.35 -4.16 20.43
CA ARG A 124 2.41 -4.02 21.89
C ARG A 124 3.63 -4.70 22.50
N SER A 125 4.03 -5.85 21.95
CA SER A 125 5.20 -6.61 22.41
C SER A 125 6.54 -6.07 21.87
N GLY A 126 6.51 -5.09 20.98
CA GLY A 126 7.70 -4.49 20.37
C GLY A 126 8.33 -5.31 19.23
N LYS A 127 7.68 -6.41 18.78
CA LYS A 127 8.18 -7.25 17.70
C LYS A 127 8.11 -6.58 16.33
N VAL A 128 7.15 -5.69 16.14
CA VAL A 128 6.89 -5.01 14.87
C VAL A 128 6.82 -3.50 15.09
N ASN A 129 7.53 -2.73 14.28
CA ASN A 129 7.43 -1.28 14.25
C ASN A 129 6.41 -0.87 13.19
N ALA A 130 5.17 -0.64 13.60
CA ALA A 130 4.08 -0.23 12.73
C ALA A 130 3.05 0.58 13.52
N TYR A 131 2.08 1.18 12.83
CA TYR A 131 0.99 1.90 13.47
C TYR A 131 0.01 0.93 14.14
N TYR A 132 -0.34 1.25 15.40
CA TYR A 132 -1.38 0.53 16.14
C TYR A 132 -2.76 0.90 15.58
N VAL A 133 -3.59 -0.11 15.32
CA VAL A 133 -4.95 0.08 14.80
C VAL A 133 -5.96 -0.43 15.82
N ASP A 134 -6.59 0.48 16.55
CA ASP A 134 -7.69 0.17 17.46
C ASP A 134 -9.01 -0.06 16.69
N GLU A 135 -10.07 -0.49 17.40
CA GLU A 135 -11.37 -0.75 16.78
C GLU A 135 -11.98 0.49 16.11
N GLY A 136 -11.83 1.67 16.68
CA GLY A 136 -12.31 2.93 16.13
C GLY A 136 -11.62 3.29 14.82
N LEU A 137 -10.30 3.12 14.80
CA LEU A 137 -9.49 3.37 13.61
C LEU A 137 -9.76 2.32 12.51
N ALA A 138 -9.91 1.05 12.88
CA ALA A 138 -10.28 -0.01 11.96
C ALA A 138 -11.65 0.24 11.29
N LYS A 139 -12.63 0.70 12.07
CA LYS A 139 -13.94 1.10 11.56
C LYS A 139 -13.86 2.27 10.60
N LYS A 140 -13.07 3.29 10.92
CA LYS A 140 -12.82 4.45 10.05
C LYS A 140 -12.20 4.03 8.72
N PHE A 141 -11.20 3.17 8.73
CA PHE A 141 -10.59 2.65 7.52
C PHE A 141 -11.54 1.78 6.70
N GLY A 142 -12.37 0.98 7.33
CA GLY A 142 -13.40 0.18 6.66
C GLY A 142 -14.44 1.03 5.92
N VAL A 143 -14.75 2.22 6.43
CA VAL A 143 -15.68 3.17 5.79
C VAL A 143 -15.01 3.90 4.62
N ILE A 144 -13.74 4.27 4.74
CA ILE A 144 -13.00 4.99 3.70
C ILE A 144 -12.65 4.08 2.52
N PHE A 145 -12.37 2.79 2.78
CA PHE A 145 -11.94 1.86 1.75
C PHE A 145 -13.08 1.54 0.78
N GLU A 146 -12.89 1.90 -0.48
CA GLU A 146 -13.77 1.54 -1.59
C GLU A 146 -13.22 0.29 -2.28
N LYS A 147 -13.88 -0.85 -2.07
CA LYS A 147 -13.49 -2.10 -2.73
C LYS A 147 -13.49 -1.92 -4.25
N PRO A 148 -12.39 -2.26 -4.94
CA PRO A 148 -12.35 -2.10 -6.39
C PRO A 148 -13.25 -3.11 -7.11
N ASP A 149 -13.68 -2.75 -8.31
CA ASP A 149 -14.26 -3.69 -9.25
C ASP A 149 -13.15 -4.52 -9.90
N LYS A 150 -13.46 -5.74 -10.31
CA LYS A 150 -12.49 -6.59 -11.02
C LYS A 150 -11.94 -5.95 -12.30
N SER A 151 -12.73 -5.13 -12.96
CA SER A 151 -12.31 -4.38 -14.16
C SER A 151 -11.22 -3.33 -13.90
N GLU A 152 -11.05 -2.88 -12.65
CA GLU A 152 -10.01 -1.93 -12.26
C GLU A 152 -8.66 -2.59 -12.04
N MET A 153 -8.65 -3.91 -11.77
CA MET A 153 -7.48 -4.64 -11.30
C MET A 153 -6.93 -5.57 -12.38
N ASP A 154 -5.62 -5.63 -12.49
CA ASP A 154 -4.92 -6.57 -13.36
C ASP A 154 -4.82 -7.94 -12.69
N ILE A 155 -4.53 -7.95 -11.38
CA ILE A 155 -4.45 -9.16 -10.56
C ILE A 155 -5.36 -9.03 -9.35
N TRP A 156 -6.12 -10.07 -9.10
CA TRP A 156 -6.97 -10.23 -7.92
C TRP A 156 -6.43 -11.38 -7.08
N TYR A 157 -5.72 -11.06 -6.01
CA TYR A 157 -5.12 -12.05 -5.11
C TYR A 157 -5.99 -12.25 -3.89
N ILE A 158 -6.39 -13.50 -3.64
CA ILE A 158 -7.15 -13.85 -2.43
C ILE A 158 -6.16 -14.29 -1.36
N ASN A 159 -6.11 -13.52 -0.28
CA ASN A 159 -5.30 -13.85 0.88
C ASN A 159 -6.13 -14.74 1.83
N ASP A 160 -5.87 -16.02 1.78
CA ASP A 160 -6.54 -17.05 2.58
C ASP A 160 -5.67 -17.56 3.74
N TRP A 161 -4.88 -16.69 4.30
CA TRP A 161 -4.01 -17.04 5.43
C TRP A 161 -4.78 -17.75 6.54
N LYS A 162 -4.41 -18.99 6.75
CA LYS A 162 -4.93 -19.83 7.84
C LYS A 162 -3.95 -19.88 9.01
#